data_a665d23c9916b7f0b37f51e7f66a2c36
#
_entry.id   a665d23c9916b7f0b37f51e7f66a2c36
#
_cell.length_a   1.000
_cell.length_b   1.000
_cell.length_c   1.000
_cell.angle_alpha   90.00
_cell.angle_beta   90.00
_cell.angle_gamma   90.00
#
_symmetry.space_group_name_H-M   'P 1'
#
loop_
_entity.id
_entity.type
_entity.pdbx_description
1 polymer ?
#
loop_
_entity_poly.entity_id
_entity_poly.type
_entity_poly.pdbx_seq_one_letter_code
_entity_poly.pdbx_strand_id
1 'polypeptide(L)'
;NAEEHIGKAKEIAELLNIQPTRKNKSILENNQTNPLMAGVPAVSFEKHINRIIQEQKYTVAIIKQVGFPPSVKRVLEAIISPGTNFDFAVSSDENNITSITVDQIRGNYLVGYSAIDVTTGKCYFNEVFGTSEDPSFALDEVFSYMNMHKTSEVVVTFLDKSIDTKEVCEYLEFS
;
A
#
# COMPACT_ATOMS: atom_id res chain seq x y z
N ASN A 1 -32.33 1.66 2.91
CA ASN A 1 -31.69 0.56 2.19
C ASN A 1 -30.23 0.92 2.03
N ALA A 2 -29.35 0.40 2.91
CA ALA A 2 -27.92 0.56 2.76
C ALA A 2 -27.50 -0.24 1.49
N GLU A 3 -27.01 0.44 0.47
CA GLU A 3 -26.31 -0.24 -0.62
C GLU A 3 -25.15 -0.99 0.00
N GLU A 4 -25.13 -2.30 -0.14
CA GLU A 4 -23.97 -3.09 0.26
C GLU A 4 -22.79 -2.65 -0.61
N HIS A 5 -21.82 -2.00 0.01
CA HIS A 5 -20.57 -1.65 -0.65
C HIS A 5 -19.74 -2.93 -0.87
N ILE A 6 -19.95 -3.56 -2.02
CA ILE A 6 -19.22 -4.76 -2.42
C ILE A 6 -18.07 -4.37 -3.33
N GLY A 7 -16.87 -4.34 -2.76
CA GLY A 7 -15.63 -4.04 -3.47
C GLY A 7 -15.49 -2.57 -3.91
N LYS A 8 -14.38 -2.27 -4.57
CA LYS A 8 -13.99 -0.92 -5.02
C LYS A 8 -14.17 -0.68 -6.52
N ALA A 9 -15.06 -1.44 -7.18
CA ALA A 9 -15.18 -1.38 -8.65
C ALA A 9 -15.56 0.02 -9.16
N LYS A 10 -16.39 0.78 -8.45
CA LYS A 10 -16.78 2.15 -8.82
C LYS A 10 -15.56 3.09 -8.73
N GLU A 11 -14.88 3.10 -7.61
CA GLU A 11 -13.69 3.91 -7.34
C GLU A 11 -12.57 3.63 -8.38
N ILE A 12 -12.31 2.35 -8.65
CA ILE A 12 -11.31 1.94 -9.65
C ILE A 12 -11.76 2.29 -11.08
N ALA A 13 -13.04 2.20 -11.40
CA ALA A 13 -13.56 2.61 -12.70
C ALA A 13 -13.37 4.11 -12.95
N GLU A 14 -13.63 4.93 -11.94
CA GLU A 14 -13.41 6.38 -11.98
C GLU A 14 -11.92 6.70 -12.16
N LEU A 15 -11.05 6.07 -11.36
CA LEU A 15 -9.60 6.23 -11.45
C LEU A 15 -9.05 5.90 -12.84
N LEU A 16 -9.52 4.81 -13.43
CA LEU A 16 -9.06 4.34 -14.74
C LEU A 16 -9.79 5.01 -15.90
N ASN A 17 -10.80 5.85 -15.62
CA ASN A 17 -11.68 6.46 -16.61
C ASN A 17 -12.37 5.43 -17.53
N ILE A 18 -12.90 4.36 -16.93
CA ILE A 18 -13.62 3.30 -17.61
C ILE A 18 -15.05 3.19 -17.08
N GLN A 19 -15.96 2.66 -17.91
CA GLN A 19 -17.35 2.51 -17.50
C GLN A 19 -17.52 1.26 -16.62
N PRO A 20 -18.09 1.40 -15.41
CA PRO A 20 -18.45 0.25 -14.61
C PRO A 20 -19.64 -0.48 -15.24
N THR A 21 -19.69 -1.78 -15.09
CA THR A 21 -20.75 -2.64 -15.63
C THR A 21 -21.23 -3.63 -14.58
N ARG A 22 -22.33 -4.34 -14.86
CA ARG A 22 -22.87 -5.41 -14.02
C ARG A 22 -22.99 -6.69 -14.81
N LYS A 23 -22.94 -7.82 -14.12
CA LYS A 23 -23.17 -9.14 -14.74
C LYS A 23 -24.56 -9.19 -15.38
N ASN A 24 -25.58 -8.74 -14.66
CA ASN A 24 -26.93 -8.57 -15.19
C ASN A 24 -27.28 -7.07 -15.21
N LYS A 25 -27.38 -6.50 -16.41
CA LYS A 25 -27.66 -5.06 -16.62
C LYS A 25 -29.11 -4.68 -16.30
N SER A 26 -30.04 -5.63 -16.27
CA SER A 26 -31.44 -5.39 -15.95
C SER A 26 -31.68 -5.21 -14.45
N ILE A 27 -30.75 -5.61 -13.60
CA ILE A 27 -30.81 -5.47 -12.15
C ILE A 27 -29.92 -4.28 -11.77
N LEU A 28 -30.51 -3.23 -11.24
CA LEU A 28 -29.79 -1.99 -10.86
C LEU A 28 -29.08 -2.10 -9.52
N GLU A 29 -29.47 -3.04 -8.67
CA GLU A 29 -28.90 -3.23 -7.35
C GLU A 29 -27.49 -3.83 -7.42
N ASN A 30 -26.58 -3.26 -6.61
CA ASN A 30 -25.25 -3.81 -6.40
C ASN A 30 -25.30 -4.74 -5.19
N ASN A 31 -25.18 -6.04 -5.43
CA ASN A 31 -25.21 -7.06 -4.38
C ASN A 31 -24.26 -8.22 -4.73
N GLN A 32 -24.11 -9.17 -3.81
CA GLN A 32 -23.16 -10.27 -3.94
C GLN A 32 -23.42 -11.16 -5.17
N THR A 33 -24.67 -11.26 -5.63
CA THR A 33 -25.04 -12.06 -6.83
C THR A 33 -24.90 -11.28 -8.13
N ASN A 34 -24.97 -9.94 -8.07
CA ASN A 34 -24.84 -9.02 -9.18
C ASN A 34 -23.91 -7.84 -8.86
N PRO A 35 -22.63 -8.10 -8.56
CA PRO A 35 -21.69 -7.04 -8.18
C PRO A 35 -21.40 -6.09 -9.33
N LEU A 36 -21.13 -4.84 -8.98
CA LEU A 36 -20.55 -3.88 -9.91
C LEU A 36 -19.14 -4.36 -10.29
N MET A 37 -18.81 -4.27 -11.55
CA MET A 37 -17.54 -4.69 -12.12
C MET A 37 -16.94 -3.58 -12.97
N ALA A 38 -15.61 -3.51 -13.01
CA ALA A 38 -14.86 -2.71 -13.96
C ALA A 38 -13.96 -3.66 -14.76
N GLY A 39 -13.96 -3.55 -16.07
CA GLY A 39 -13.22 -4.46 -16.94
C GLY A 39 -12.33 -3.71 -17.92
N VAL A 40 -11.14 -4.24 -18.13
CA VAL A 40 -10.17 -3.74 -19.12
C VAL A 40 -9.76 -4.87 -20.06
N PRO A 41 -9.38 -4.56 -21.31
CA PRO A 41 -8.83 -5.56 -22.20
C PRO A 41 -7.54 -6.17 -21.63
N ALA A 42 -7.36 -7.49 -21.80
CA ALA A 42 -6.18 -8.19 -21.29
C ALA A 42 -4.86 -7.60 -21.80
N VAL A 43 -4.82 -7.13 -23.04
CA VAL A 43 -3.64 -6.50 -23.66
C VAL A 43 -3.23 -5.17 -23.00
N SER A 44 -4.13 -4.51 -22.28
CA SER A 44 -3.87 -3.26 -21.55
C SER A 44 -3.82 -3.43 -20.03
N PHE A 45 -3.85 -4.66 -19.56
CA PHE A 45 -3.93 -5.01 -18.15
C PHE A 45 -2.78 -4.40 -17.32
N GLU A 46 -1.54 -4.58 -17.76
CA GLU A 46 -0.35 -4.04 -17.11
C GLU A 46 -0.40 -2.52 -16.97
N LYS A 47 -0.78 -1.82 -18.04
CA LYS A 47 -0.92 -0.35 -18.02
C LYS A 47 -1.93 0.11 -16.94
N HIS A 48 -3.04 -0.61 -16.78
CA HIS A 48 -4.06 -0.24 -15.81
C HIS A 48 -3.64 -0.58 -14.38
N ILE A 49 -2.96 -1.70 -14.15
CA ILE A 49 -2.37 -2.02 -12.84
C ILE A 49 -1.39 -0.94 -12.43
N ASN A 50 -0.47 -0.56 -13.31
CA ASN A 50 0.50 0.49 -13.04
C ASN A 50 -0.18 1.78 -12.58
N ARG A 51 -1.24 2.19 -13.27
CA ARG A 51 -1.98 3.39 -12.88
C ARG A 51 -2.60 3.27 -11.49
N ILE A 52 -3.15 2.09 -11.13
CA ILE A 52 -3.71 1.84 -9.80
C ILE A 52 -2.63 1.92 -8.72
N ILE A 53 -1.46 1.33 -8.98
CA ILE A 53 -0.34 1.29 -8.03
C ILE A 53 0.30 2.68 -7.86
N GLN A 54 0.36 3.49 -8.92
CA GLN A 54 0.89 4.85 -8.87
C GLN A 54 0.12 5.79 -7.92
N GLU A 55 -1.15 5.47 -7.62
CA GLU A 55 -1.91 6.21 -6.62
C GLU A 55 -1.44 5.97 -5.17
N GLN A 56 -0.54 5.00 -4.96
CA GLN A 56 0.05 4.64 -3.65
C GLN A 56 -0.98 4.31 -2.53
N LYS A 57 -2.22 4.00 -2.92
CA LYS A 57 -3.34 3.71 -2.00
C LYS A 57 -3.81 2.26 -2.06
N TYR A 58 -3.35 1.50 -3.06
CA TYR A 58 -3.93 0.20 -3.36
C TYR A 58 -2.88 -0.88 -3.39
N THR A 59 -3.24 -2.03 -2.81
CA THR A 59 -2.59 -3.30 -3.05
C THR A 59 -3.49 -4.13 -3.96
N VAL A 60 -2.94 -4.67 -5.04
CA VAL A 60 -3.66 -5.42 -6.06
C VAL A 60 -3.35 -6.90 -5.93
N ALA A 61 -4.39 -7.72 -5.68
CA ALA A 61 -4.29 -9.17 -5.73
C ALA A 61 -4.72 -9.68 -7.11
N ILE A 62 -3.84 -10.32 -7.83
CA ILE A 62 -4.11 -10.91 -9.16
C ILE A 62 -4.54 -12.36 -8.96
N ILE A 63 -5.76 -12.68 -9.40
CA ILE A 63 -6.33 -14.01 -9.33
C ILE A 63 -6.52 -14.55 -10.74
N LYS A 64 -5.87 -15.67 -11.04
CA LYS A 64 -5.95 -16.36 -12.32
C LYS A 64 -6.96 -17.50 -12.27
N GLN A 65 -7.67 -17.69 -13.38
CA GLN A 65 -8.50 -18.88 -13.58
C GLN A 65 -7.66 -19.95 -14.26
N VAL A 66 -7.61 -21.14 -13.65
CA VAL A 66 -6.86 -22.30 -14.15
C VAL A 66 -7.82 -23.46 -14.36
N GLY A 67 -7.65 -24.17 -15.49
CA GLY A 67 -8.49 -25.29 -15.89
C GLY A 67 -9.59 -24.92 -16.88
N PHE A 68 -10.37 -25.90 -17.27
CA PHE A 68 -11.49 -25.76 -18.21
C PHE A 68 -12.82 -26.03 -17.54
N PRO A 69 -13.92 -25.42 -18.00
CA PRO A 69 -15.25 -25.75 -17.49
C PRO A 69 -15.54 -27.26 -17.60
N PRO A 70 -16.19 -27.87 -16.61
CA PRO A 70 -16.76 -27.25 -15.39
C PRO A 70 -15.78 -27.09 -14.22
N SER A 71 -14.53 -27.53 -14.33
CA SER A 71 -13.54 -27.61 -13.23
C SER A 71 -12.58 -26.42 -13.15
N VAL A 72 -13.09 -25.20 -13.32
CA VAL A 72 -12.29 -23.98 -13.21
C VAL A 72 -11.94 -23.69 -11.76
N LYS A 73 -10.66 -23.51 -11.46
CA LYS A 73 -10.13 -23.07 -10.15
C LYS A 73 -9.63 -21.63 -10.24
N ARG A 74 -9.75 -20.89 -9.14
CA ARG A 74 -9.16 -19.58 -8.97
C ARG A 74 -7.92 -19.70 -8.08
N VAL A 75 -6.79 -19.22 -8.58
CA VAL A 75 -5.51 -19.29 -7.87
C VAL A 75 -4.95 -17.88 -7.76
N LEU A 76 -4.44 -17.52 -6.59
CA LEU A 76 -3.69 -16.28 -6.40
C LEU A 76 -2.38 -16.39 -7.20
N GLU A 77 -2.20 -15.47 -8.16
CA GLU A 77 -1.01 -15.42 -9.01
C GLU A 77 0.03 -14.45 -8.43
N ALA A 78 -0.40 -13.27 -8.01
CA ALA A 78 0.49 -12.25 -7.44
C ALA A 78 -0.26 -11.30 -6.51
N ILE A 79 0.50 -10.67 -5.62
CA ILE A 79 0.08 -9.49 -4.86
C ILE A 79 1.07 -8.39 -5.20
N ILE A 80 0.57 -7.24 -5.68
CA ILE A 80 1.38 -6.10 -6.10
C ILE A 80 0.98 -4.90 -5.24
N SER A 81 1.95 -4.32 -4.58
CA SER A 81 1.83 -3.08 -3.81
C SER A 81 2.76 -2.00 -4.38
N PRO A 82 2.66 -0.74 -3.94
CA PRO A 82 3.59 0.31 -4.38
C PRO A 82 5.06 -0.05 -4.16
N GLY A 83 5.39 -0.68 -3.04
CA GLY A 83 6.76 -1.09 -2.71
C GLY A 83 7.23 -2.35 -3.46
N THR A 84 6.31 -3.27 -3.81
CA THR A 84 6.65 -4.54 -4.47
C THR A 84 6.45 -4.55 -5.98
N ASN A 85 6.25 -3.39 -6.58
CA ASN A 85 6.00 -3.24 -8.02
C ASN A 85 7.31 -3.26 -8.82
N PHE A 86 7.97 -4.42 -8.93
CA PHE A 86 9.25 -4.57 -9.64
C PHE A 86 9.10 -4.57 -11.16
N ASP A 87 8.05 -5.23 -11.66
CA ASP A 87 7.88 -5.50 -13.10
C ASP A 87 7.36 -4.27 -13.85
N PHE A 88 6.77 -3.31 -13.12
CA PHE A 88 6.05 -2.20 -13.70
C PHE A 88 6.61 -0.83 -13.30
N ALA A 89 7.74 -0.79 -12.60
CA ALA A 89 8.43 0.45 -12.27
C ALA A 89 8.96 1.10 -13.55
N VAL A 90 8.25 2.09 -14.05
CA VAL A 90 8.57 2.82 -15.30
C VAL A 90 9.65 3.88 -15.06
N SER A 91 10.05 4.14 -13.82
CA SER A 91 10.98 5.21 -13.48
C SER A 91 12.28 4.70 -12.89
N SER A 92 13.36 5.40 -13.23
CA SER A 92 14.68 5.29 -12.59
C SER A 92 14.71 5.89 -11.18
N ASP A 93 13.56 6.25 -10.63
CA ASP A 93 13.44 6.86 -9.31
C ASP A 93 13.58 5.79 -8.23
N GLU A 94 14.14 6.20 -7.10
CA GLU A 94 14.23 5.36 -5.91
C GLU A 94 12.85 4.85 -5.49
N ASN A 95 12.78 3.57 -5.14
CA ASN A 95 11.58 2.92 -4.63
C ASN A 95 11.90 2.25 -3.30
N ASN A 96 11.82 3.02 -2.21
CA ASN A 96 12.20 2.54 -0.90
C ASN A 96 11.01 1.90 -0.17
N ILE A 97 11.25 0.72 0.39
CA ILE A 97 10.45 0.13 1.47
C ILE A 97 11.18 0.44 2.76
N THR A 98 10.50 1.14 3.69
CA THR A 98 11.10 1.56 4.96
C THR A 98 10.45 0.80 6.12
N SER A 99 11.26 0.21 6.98
CA SER A 99 10.83 -0.38 8.25
C SER A 99 11.27 0.53 9.39
N ILE A 100 10.33 0.88 10.27
CA ILE A 100 10.55 1.75 11.43
C ILE A 100 10.17 0.95 12.68
N THR A 101 11.08 0.91 13.64
CA THR A 101 10.84 0.30 14.96
C THR A 101 10.91 1.38 15.99
N VAL A 102 9.83 1.60 16.74
CA VAL A 102 9.72 2.62 17.78
C VAL A 102 9.69 1.97 19.15
N ASP A 103 10.56 2.44 20.01
CA ASP A 103 10.59 2.13 21.44
C ASP A 103 10.59 3.41 22.27
N GLN A 104 10.34 3.32 23.55
CA GLN A 104 10.39 4.44 24.47
C GLN A 104 11.14 4.08 25.75
N ILE A 105 12.22 4.79 26.04
CA ILE A 105 13.05 4.58 27.20
C ILE A 105 13.07 5.84 28.06
N ARG A 106 12.51 5.75 29.27
CA ARG A 106 12.44 6.85 30.23
C ARG A 106 11.81 8.14 29.65
N GLY A 107 10.80 7.96 28.81
CA GLY A 107 10.07 9.06 28.19
C GLY A 107 10.70 9.61 26.89
N ASN A 108 11.87 9.14 26.50
CA ASN A 108 12.50 9.51 25.24
C ASN A 108 12.24 8.45 24.17
N TYR A 109 11.96 8.85 22.94
CA TYR A 109 11.84 7.91 21.83
C TYR A 109 13.21 7.35 21.43
N LEU A 110 13.23 6.05 21.18
CA LEU A 110 14.30 5.33 20.52
C LEU A 110 13.72 4.80 19.20
N VAL A 111 14.29 5.21 18.08
CA VAL A 111 13.79 4.79 16.79
C VAL A 111 14.90 4.18 15.95
N GLY A 112 14.73 2.90 15.60
CA GLY A 112 15.52 2.23 14.59
C GLY A 112 14.77 2.26 13.26
N TYR A 113 15.44 2.61 12.17
CA TYR A 113 14.85 2.52 10.85
C TYR A 113 15.80 1.92 9.83
N SER A 114 15.23 1.19 8.89
CA SER A 114 15.94 0.63 7.76
C SER A 114 15.12 0.81 6.48
N ALA A 115 15.79 1.07 5.39
CA ALA A 115 15.15 1.18 4.09
C ALA A 115 15.92 0.37 3.05
N ILE A 116 15.18 -0.23 2.13
CA ILE A 116 15.72 -0.88 0.95
C ILE A 116 15.15 -0.23 -0.30
N ASP A 117 16.02 0.26 -1.16
CA ASP A 117 15.63 0.62 -2.52
C ASP A 117 15.53 -0.65 -3.35
N VAL A 118 14.30 -1.05 -3.66
CA VAL A 118 14.02 -2.31 -4.35
C VAL A 118 14.47 -2.31 -5.81
N THR A 119 14.75 -1.13 -6.40
CA THR A 119 15.24 -1.02 -7.78
C THR A 119 16.74 -1.22 -7.89
N THR A 120 17.49 -0.75 -6.89
CA THR A 120 18.96 -0.82 -6.89
C THR A 120 19.54 -1.83 -5.90
N GLY A 121 18.73 -2.30 -4.93
CA GLY A 121 19.16 -3.15 -3.83
C GLY A 121 19.99 -2.41 -2.77
N LYS A 122 20.07 -1.09 -2.81
CA LYS A 122 20.73 -0.30 -1.77
C LYS A 122 19.95 -0.38 -0.47
N CYS A 123 20.66 -0.59 0.64
CA CYS A 123 20.08 -0.65 1.97
C CYS A 123 20.66 0.45 2.84
N TYR A 124 19.78 1.06 3.64
CA TYR A 124 20.13 2.03 4.67
C TYR A 124 19.59 1.54 6.00
N PHE A 125 20.30 1.80 7.08
CA PHE A 125 19.82 1.57 8.43
C PHE A 125 20.43 2.62 9.36
N ASN A 126 19.66 3.02 10.35
CA ASN A 126 20.10 3.95 11.37
C ASN A 126 19.32 3.70 12.67
N GLU A 127 19.88 4.13 13.79
CA GLU A 127 19.26 4.13 15.10
C GLU A 127 19.47 5.51 15.73
N VAL A 128 18.39 6.11 16.23
CA VAL A 128 18.39 7.45 16.77
C VAL A 128 17.70 7.47 18.12
N PHE A 129 18.29 8.19 19.07
CA PHE A 129 17.77 8.39 20.40
C PHE A 129 17.25 9.82 20.56
N GLY A 130 16.05 9.96 21.12
CA GLY A 130 15.61 11.24 21.67
C GLY A 130 16.44 11.64 22.88
N THR A 131 16.51 12.91 23.14
CA THR A 131 17.23 13.45 24.30
C THR A 131 16.27 13.92 25.38
N SER A 132 16.79 14.21 26.59
CA SER A 132 15.97 14.79 27.65
C SER A 132 15.48 16.20 27.33
N GLU A 133 16.16 16.92 26.44
CA GLU A 133 15.78 18.27 25.98
C GLU A 133 14.81 18.20 24.81
N ASP A 134 14.92 17.15 23.96
CA ASP A 134 14.07 16.89 22.83
C ASP A 134 13.74 15.39 22.73
N PRO A 135 12.71 14.94 23.41
CA PRO A 135 12.30 13.53 23.38
C PRO A 135 11.88 13.04 21.99
N SER A 136 11.40 13.94 21.13
CA SER A 136 10.88 13.64 19.79
C SER A 136 11.94 13.65 18.71
N PHE A 137 13.17 14.10 19.00
CA PHE A 137 14.26 14.20 18.03
C PHE A 137 14.43 12.95 17.14
N ALA A 138 14.24 11.76 17.73
CA ALA A 138 14.35 10.51 16.98
C ALA A 138 13.24 10.35 15.91
N LEU A 139 12.05 10.88 16.16
CA LEU A 139 10.95 10.90 15.19
C LEU A 139 11.20 11.93 14.10
N ASP A 140 11.77 13.09 14.43
CA ASP A 140 12.13 14.13 13.45
C ASP A 140 13.17 13.64 12.45
N GLU A 141 14.17 12.88 12.90
CA GLU A 141 15.20 12.30 12.04
C GLU A 141 14.58 11.29 11.05
N VAL A 142 13.68 10.44 11.51
CA VAL A 142 12.97 9.49 10.63
C VAL A 142 12.07 10.22 9.65
N PHE A 143 11.32 11.21 10.11
CA PHE A 143 10.46 12.03 9.27
C PHE A 143 11.28 12.75 8.17
N SER A 144 12.40 13.34 8.56
CA SER A 144 13.34 13.98 7.62
C SER A 144 13.88 12.98 6.60
N TYR A 145 14.27 11.78 7.03
CA TYR A 145 14.73 10.72 6.14
C TYR A 145 13.68 10.36 5.09
N MET A 146 12.43 10.11 5.52
CA MET A 146 11.34 9.73 4.61
C MET A 146 11.00 10.82 3.60
N ASN A 147 11.12 12.08 3.97
CA ASN A 147 10.91 13.21 3.07
C ASN A 147 12.05 13.40 2.06
N MET A 148 13.28 13.08 2.43
CA MET A 148 14.44 13.15 1.52
C MET A 148 14.50 11.98 0.55
N HIS A 149 14.03 10.81 0.96
CA HIS A 149 14.04 9.58 0.17
C HIS A 149 12.61 9.13 -0.13
N LYS A 150 12.29 8.95 -1.40
CA LYS A 150 10.97 8.51 -1.81
C LYS A 150 10.65 7.15 -1.21
N THR A 151 9.82 7.13 -0.18
CA THR A 151 9.34 5.92 0.48
C THR A 151 7.97 5.54 -0.10
N SER A 152 7.85 4.33 -0.63
CA SER A 152 6.62 3.82 -1.25
C SER A 152 5.78 2.99 -0.29
N GLU A 153 6.41 2.34 0.67
CA GLU A 153 5.75 1.57 1.73
C GLU A 153 6.52 1.74 3.04
N VAL A 154 5.75 1.81 4.13
CA VAL A 154 6.30 1.88 5.49
C VAL A 154 5.72 0.76 6.33
N VAL A 155 6.59 0.07 7.07
CA VAL A 155 6.21 -0.91 8.09
C VAL A 155 6.61 -0.35 9.44
N VAL A 156 5.66 -0.12 10.33
CA VAL A 156 5.94 0.40 11.67
C VAL A 156 5.73 -0.69 12.71
N THR A 157 6.70 -0.84 13.61
CA THR A 157 6.66 -1.77 14.74
C THR A 157 6.85 -1.00 16.04
N PHE A 158 5.98 -1.21 17.01
CA PHE A 158 6.08 -0.62 18.34
C PHE A 158 6.50 -1.70 19.34
N LEU A 159 7.61 -1.48 20.05
CA LEU A 159 8.12 -2.45 21.03
C LEU A 159 7.48 -2.26 22.41
N ASP A 160 7.25 -1.03 22.83
CA ASP A 160 6.59 -0.73 24.09
C ASP A 160 5.07 -0.50 23.87
N LYS A 161 4.26 -1.20 24.66
CA LYS A 161 2.79 -1.09 24.62
C LYS A 161 2.25 0.22 25.21
N SER A 162 3.07 0.98 25.92
CA SER A 162 2.70 2.27 26.50
C SER A 162 2.75 3.40 25.46
N ILE A 163 3.39 3.20 24.31
CA ILE A 163 3.48 4.18 23.25
C ILE A 163 2.10 4.42 22.65
N ASP A 164 1.68 5.68 22.56
CA ASP A 164 0.51 6.05 21.79
C ASP A 164 0.82 5.92 20.28
N THR A 165 0.45 4.77 19.75
CA THR A 165 0.70 4.45 18.33
C THR A 165 0.03 5.42 17.37
N LYS A 166 -1.11 5.98 17.79
CA LYS A 166 -1.86 6.94 16.99
C LYS A 166 -1.12 8.27 16.90
N GLU A 167 -0.64 8.77 18.05
CA GLU A 167 0.14 10.00 18.13
C GLU A 167 1.40 9.91 17.25
N VAL A 168 2.15 8.81 17.35
CA VAL A 168 3.35 8.59 16.53
C VAL A 168 3.02 8.50 15.04
N CYS A 169 1.95 7.80 14.66
CA CYS A 169 1.55 7.72 13.26
C CYS A 169 1.08 9.07 12.70
N GLU A 170 0.35 9.86 13.49
CA GLU A 170 -0.04 11.22 13.10
C GLU A 170 1.19 12.13 12.96
N TYR A 171 2.15 12.02 13.88
CA TYR A 171 3.41 12.78 13.83
C TYR A 171 4.22 12.49 12.54
N LEU A 172 4.30 11.22 12.16
CA LEU A 172 5.01 10.78 10.96
C LEU A 172 4.15 10.89 9.68
N GLU A 173 2.95 11.49 9.78
CA GLU A 173 2.00 11.68 8.66
C GLU A 173 1.55 10.37 7.99
N PHE A 174 1.48 9.27 8.74
CA PHE A 174 0.89 8.03 8.25
C PHE A 174 -0.64 8.08 8.37
N SER A 175 -1.31 7.93 7.23
CA SER A 175 -2.79 7.92 7.11
C SER A 175 -3.36 6.51 7.01
#